data_c09e2f8893cc5bd33243200ace0c1b0f
#
_entry.id   c09e2f8893cc5bd33243200ace0c1b0f
#
_cell.length_a   1.000
_cell.length_b   1.000
_cell.length_c   1.000
_cell.angle_alpha   90.00
_cell.angle_beta   90.00
_cell.angle_gamma   90.00
#
_symmetry.space_group_name_H-M   'P 1'
#
loop_
_entity.id
_entity.type
_entity.pdbx_description
1 polymer ?
#
loop_
_entity_poly.entity_id
_entity_poly.type
_entity_poly.pdbx_seq_one_letter_code
_entity_poly.pdbx_strand_id
1 'polypeptide(L)'
;LAAVLAEHLGAISMLDFGSGAGRMVELLRARGLTDGHAYDRYHAEGPAPTGPFDLVTAFEVVEHVVDQVALLQSLCGLVAEGGVLVLSTLLQPADIEDLGAAWWYACPRNGHLAFHTSESLAGLLEQFGFELRSVSNELHVAFRRPGALARSFLDSAQHLEVSGPEAGS
;
A
#
# COMPACT_ATOMS: atom_id res chain seq x y z
N LEU A 1 4.10 8.65 5.75
CA LEU A 1 4.82 8.06 4.62
C LEU A 1 6.10 8.86 4.28
N ALA A 2 6.01 10.13 3.87
CA ALA A 2 7.15 10.92 3.38
C ALA A 2 8.30 11.02 4.40
N ALA A 3 8.02 11.19 5.69
CA ALA A 3 9.03 11.26 6.74
C ALA A 3 9.78 9.93 6.89
N VAL A 4 9.07 8.80 6.91
CA VAL A 4 9.68 7.47 6.99
C VAL A 4 10.55 7.19 5.77
N LEU A 5 10.07 7.51 4.57
CA LEU A 5 10.83 7.29 3.34
C LEU A 5 12.11 8.13 3.29
N ALA A 6 12.08 9.39 3.79
CA ALA A 6 13.23 10.28 3.73
C ALA A 6 14.50 9.71 4.39
N GLU A 7 14.34 8.89 5.42
CA GLU A 7 15.46 8.25 6.14
C GLU A 7 16.06 7.07 5.37
N HIS A 8 15.34 6.51 4.39
CA HIS A 8 15.72 5.27 3.71
C HIS A 8 16.02 5.44 2.23
N LEU A 9 15.67 6.58 1.59
CA LEU A 9 15.64 6.76 0.13
C LEU A 9 16.93 6.36 -0.61
N GLY A 10 18.10 6.63 -0.02
CA GLY A 10 19.39 6.30 -0.64
C GLY A 10 19.83 4.84 -0.47
N ALA A 11 19.09 4.04 0.30
CA ALA A 11 19.50 2.69 0.70
C ALA A 11 18.50 1.59 0.31
N ILE A 12 17.39 1.95 -0.32
CA ILE A 12 16.33 1.00 -0.69
C ILE A 12 16.10 0.96 -2.19
N SER A 13 15.73 -0.22 -2.68
CA SER A 13 15.09 -0.41 -3.97
C SER A 13 13.57 -0.29 -3.84
N MET A 14 12.93 0.43 -4.74
CA MET A 14 11.50 0.72 -4.66
C MET A 14 10.79 0.46 -5.99
N LEU A 15 9.63 -0.17 -5.91
CA LEU A 15 8.68 -0.25 -7.01
C LEU A 15 7.36 0.44 -6.61
N ASP A 16 6.89 1.36 -7.45
CA ASP A 16 5.54 1.89 -7.43
C ASP A 16 4.69 1.15 -8.45
N PHE A 17 3.83 0.25 -7.97
CA PHE A 17 2.95 -0.57 -8.79
C PHE A 17 1.58 0.12 -8.94
N GLY A 18 1.13 0.31 -10.18
CA GLY A 18 -0.03 1.16 -10.48
C GLY A 18 0.32 2.65 -10.43
N SER A 19 1.54 2.98 -10.84
CA SER A 19 2.16 4.31 -10.69
C SER A 19 1.54 5.42 -11.56
N GLY A 20 0.59 5.08 -12.44
CA GLY A 20 0.12 6.00 -13.47
C GLY A 20 1.29 6.53 -14.30
N ALA A 21 1.46 7.86 -14.34
CA ALA A 21 2.57 8.51 -15.04
C ALA A 21 3.92 8.49 -14.27
N GLY A 22 4.05 7.75 -13.17
CA GLY A 22 5.30 7.60 -12.41
C GLY A 22 5.71 8.80 -11.56
N ARG A 23 4.80 9.73 -11.30
CA ARG A 23 5.08 11.01 -10.65
C ARG A 23 5.67 10.88 -9.25
N MET A 24 5.22 9.87 -8.48
CA MET A 24 5.74 9.63 -7.14
C MET A 24 7.22 9.26 -7.17
N VAL A 25 7.60 8.33 -8.05
CA VAL A 25 9.00 7.90 -8.20
C VAL A 25 9.89 9.05 -8.64
N GLU A 26 9.44 9.91 -9.58
CA GLU A 26 10.17 11.13 -9.97
C GLU A 26 10.43 12.06 -8.78
N LEU A 27 9.40 12.32 -7.98
CA LEU A 27 9.51 13.16 -6.78
C LEU A 27 10.45 12.59 -5.73
N LEU A 28 10.43 11.25 -5.54
CA LEU A 28 11.31 10.58 -4.60
C LEU A 28 12.76 10.53 -5.11
N ARG A 29 12.98 10.36 -6.41
CA ARG A 29 14.31 10.47 -7.03
C ARG A 29 14.91 11.87 -6.82
N ALA A 30 14.12 12.91 -6.97
CA ALA A 30 14.54 14.28 -6.66
C ALA A 30 14.90 14.51 -5.18
N ARG A 31 14.52 13.57 -4.29
CA ARG A 31 14.81 13.58 -2.85
C ARG A 31 15.84 12.54 -2.42
N GLY A 32 16.48 11.84 -3.36
CA GLY A 32 17.56 10.90 -3.08
C GLY A 32 17.24 9.41 -3.27
N LEU A 33 16.08 9.04 -3.79
CA LEU A 33 15.81 7.66 -4.21
C LEU A 33 16.68 7.33 -5.42
N THR A 34 17.62 6.40 -5.26
CA THR A 34 18.58 6.01 -6.30
C THR A 34 18.08 4.84 -7.14
N ASP A 35 17.36 3.89 -6.54
CA ASP A 35 16.83 2.69 -7.18
C ASP A 35 15.30 2.65 -7.08
N GLY A 36 14.65 3.44 -7.90
CA GLY A 36 13.19 3.56 -7.95
C GLY A 36 12.65 3.14 -9.31
N HIS A 37 11.59 2.37 -9.30
CA HIS A 37 10.88 1.88 -10.49
C HIS A 37 9.41 2.26 -10.44
N ALA A 38 8.85 2.66 -11.57
CA ALA A 38 7.44 2.93 -11.74
C ALA A 38 6.87 1.94 -12.75
N TYR A 39 5.75 1.30 -12.41
CA TYR A 39 5.05 0.40 -13.32
C TYR A 39 3.55 0.61 -13.24
N ASP A 40 2.95 0.79 -14.39
CA ASP A 40 1.51 0.82 -14.56
C ASP A 40 1.13 0.08 -15.84
N ARG A 41 0.22 -0.89 -15.73
CA ARG A 41 -0.16 -1.73 -16.89
C ARG A 41 -0.76 -0.97 -18.07
N TYR A 42 -1.28 0.23 -17.83
CA TYR A 42 -1.91 1.06 -18.85
C TYR A 42 -0.98 2.15 -19.41
N HIS A 43 0.14 2.42 -18.70
CA HIS A 43 1.13 3.42 -19.07
C HIS A 43 2.50 2.83 -19.38
N ALA A 44 2.71 1.55 -19.08
CA ALA A 44 4.02 0.93 -19.27
C ALA A 44 4.34 0.69 -20.74
N GLU A 45 5.55 1.08 -21.15
CA GLU A 45 6.13 0.74 -22.47
C GLU A 45 6.95 -0.57 -22.43
N GLY A 46 6.96 -1.29 -21.30
CA GLY A 46 7.80 -2.47 -21.07
C GLY A 46 7.10 -3.59 -20.30
N PRO A 47 7.81 -4.72 -20.10
CA PRO A 47 7.28 -5.83 -19.32
C PRO A 47 7.07 -5.44 -17.85
N ALA A 48 6.21 -6.21 -17.16
CA ALA A 48 6.06 -6.07 -15.72
C ALA A 48 7.41 -6.25 -15.01
N PRO A 49 7.66 -5.48 -13.95
CA PRO A 49 8.93 -5.57 -13.22
C PRO A 49 9.11 -6.94 -12.58
N THR A 50 10.36 -7.37 -12.51
CA THR A 50 10.75 -8.59 -11.80
C THR A 50 11.55 -8.17 -10.56
N GLY A 51 10.97 -8.42 -9.35
CA GLY A 51 11.64 -8.07 -8.08
C GLY A 51 12.86 -8.92 -7.76
N PRO A 52 13.34 -8.88 -6.52
CA PRO A 52 12.68 -8.29 -5.36
C PRO A 52 13.03 -6.82 -5.10
N PHE A 53 12.11 -6.10 -4.41
CA PHE A 53 12.27 -4.71 -3.97
C PHE A 53 12.11 -4.59 -2.46
N ASP A 54 12.87 -3.68 -1.83
CA ASP A 54 12.76 -3.41 -0.40
C ASP A 54 11.43 -2.73 -0.05
N LEU A 55 10.91 -1.91 -0.98
CA LEU A 55 9.62 -1.26 -0.88
C LEU A 55 8.80 -1.49 -2.15
N VAL A 56 7.62 -2.07 -2.00
CA VAL A 56 6.61 -2.10 -3.05
C VAL A 56 5.44 -1.22 -2.59
N THR A 57 5.04 -0.25 -3.41
CA THR A 57 3.82 0.54 -3.17
C THR A 57 2.75 0.17 -4.19
N ALA A 58 1.47 0.18 -3.75
CA ALA A 58 0.30 -0.02 -4.60
C ALA A 58 -0.83 0.87 -4.08
N PHE A 59 -0.86 2.12 -4.54
CA PHE A 59 -1.82 3.12 -4.08
C PHE A 59 -3.02 3.22 -5.00
N GLU A 60 -4.22 3.04 -4.44
CA GLU A 60 -5.49 3.04 -5.20
C GLU A 60 -5.42 2.05 -6.39
N VAL A 61 -5.03 0.81 -6.09
CA VAL A 61 -4.88 -0.27 -7.08
C VAL A 61 -5.80 -1.44 -6.76
N VAL A 62 -5.83 -1.84 -5.49
CA VAL A 62 -6.47 -3.07 -5.03
C VAL A 62 -7.96 -3.07 -5.36
N GLU A 63 -8.63 -1.95 -5.13
CA GLU A 63 -10.07 -1.78 -5.41
C GLU A 63 -10.45 -1.85 -6.88
N HIS A 64 -9.49 -1.66 -7.79
CA HIS A 64 -9.72 -1.68 -9.24
C HIS A 64 -9.54 -3.05 -9.89
N VAL A 65 -9.09 -4.06 -9.14
CA VAL A 65 -8.78 -5.39 -9.69
C VAL A 65 -9.79 -6.43 -9.22
N VAL A 66 -10.30 -7.22 -10.16
CA VAL A 66 -11.28 -8.30 -9.86
C VAL A 66 -10.60 -9.49 -9.20
N ASP A 67 -9.46 -9.93 -9.74
CA ASP A 67 -8.72 -11.07 -9.21
C ASP A 67 -7.73 -10.60 -8.13
N GLN A 68 -8.25 -10.49 -6.90
CA GLN A 68 -7.51 -10.05 -5.73
C GLN A 68 -6.36 -11.00 -5.37
N VAL A 69 -6.59 -12.30 -5.51
CA VAL A 69 -5.60 -13.33 -5.18
C VAL A 69 -4.40 -13.22 -6.12
N ALA A 70 -4.64 -13.15 -7.42
CA ALA A 70 -3.56 -13.01 -8.41
C ALA A 70 -2.79 -11.69 -8.26
N LEU A 71 -3.49 -10.57 -7.96
CA LEU A 71 -2.86 -9.28 -7.70
C LEU A 71 -1.94 -9.35 -6.48
N LEU A 72 -2.47 -9.78 -5.32
CA LEU A 72 -1.71 -9.82 -4.08
C LEU A 72 -0.58 -10.84 -4.15
N GLN A 73 -0.77 -11.98 -4.84
CA GLN A 73 0.32 -12.92 -5.12
C GLN A 73 1.47 -12.24 -5.87
N SER A 74 1.13 -11.46 -6.90
CA SER A 74 2.13 -10.72 -7.70
C SER A 74 2.85 -9.68 -6.86
N LEU A 75 2.12 -8.84 -6.12
CA LEU A 75 2.68 -7.80 -5.26
C LEU A 75 3.59 -8.40 -4.17
N CYS A 76 3.12 -9.43 -3.46
CA CYS A 76 3.89 -10.12 -2.42
C CYS A 76 5.14 -10.82 -2.97
N GLY A 77 5.08 -11.30 -4.22
CA GLY A 77 6.22 -11.90 -4.93
C GLY A 77 7.32 -10.90 -5.29
N LEU A 78 6.98 -9.62 -5.39
CA LEU A 78 7.92 -8.53 -5.69
C LEU A 78 8.63 -7.96 -4.45
N VAL A 79 8.18 -8.32 -3.24
CA VAL A 79 8.77 -7.80 -1.99
C VAL A 79 9.98 -8.65 -1.58
N ALA A 80 11.09 -8.00 -1.31
CA ALA A 80 12.33 -8.61 -0.82
C ALA A 80 12.15 -9.24 0.58
N GLU A 81 13.10 -10.09 0.99
CA GLU A 81 13.18 -10.56 2.38
C GLU A 81 13.44 -9.36 3.31
N GLY A 82 12.59 -9.19 4.32
CA GLY A 82 12.64 -8.01 5.20
C GLY A 82 12.11 -6.71 4.59
N GLY A 83 11.66 -6.75 3.34
CA GLY A 83 11.00 -5.64 2.66
C GLY A 83 9.56 -5.44 3.11
N VAL A 84 8.91 -4.46 2.52
CA VAL A 84 7.56 -4.03 2.90
C VAL A 84 6.70 -3.75 1.68
N LEU A 85 5.43 -4.15 1.74
CA LEU A 85 4.37 -3.75 0.84
C LEU A 85 3.54 -2.67 1.52
N VAL A 86 3.40 -1.51 0.89
CA VAL A 86 2.53 -0.42 1.35
C VAL A 86 1.43 -0.23 0.32
N LEU A 87 0.18 -0.36 0.75
CA LEU A 87 -0.97 -0.17 -0.11
C LEU A 87 -1.94 0.85 0.48
N SER A 88 -2.62 1.56 -0.41
CA SER A 88 -3.79 2.34 -0.04
C SER A 88 -5.04 1.74 -0.68
N THR A 89 -6.07 1.64 0.12
CA THR A 89 -7.47 1.38 -0.27
C THR A 89 -8.34 1.71 0.92
N LEU A 90 -9.51 2.29 0.71
CA LEU A 90 -10.40 2.63 1.81
C LEU A 90 -11.13 1.38 2.32
N LEU A 91 -10.95 1.07 3.60
CA LEU A 91 -11.67 -0.03 4.23
C LEU A 91 -13.16 0.28 4.38
N GLN A 92 -13.98 -0.76 4.32
CA GLN A 92 -15.41 -0.66 4.55
C GLN A 92 -15.68 -0.11 5.95
N PRO A 93 -16.56 0.88 6.09
CA PRO A 93 -17.00 1.37 7.39
C PRO A 93 -17.88 0.34 8.09
N ALA A 94 -17.99 0.45 9.42
CA ALA A 94 -18.76 -0.50 10.23
C ALA A 94 -20.26 -0.53 9.90
N ASP A 95 -20.81 0.56 9.38
CA ASP A 95 -22.21 0.74 8.97
C ASP A 95 -22.43 0.50 7.46
N ILE A 96 -21.55 -0.25 6.79
CA ILE A 96 -21.62 -0.49 5.35
C ILE A 96 -22.94 -1.12 4.91
N GLU A 97 -23.57 -1.96 5.75
CA GLU A 97 -24.86 -2.58 5.46
C GLU A 97 -25.99 -1.55 5.36
N ASP A 98 -25.94 -0.49 6.18
CA ASP A 98 -26.89 0.62 6.15
C ASP A 98 -26.61 1.59 4.99
N LEU A 99 -25.34 1.85 4.71
CA LEU A 99 -24.91 2.75 3.64
C LEU A 99 -25.09 2.14 2.25
N GLY A 100 -24.78 0.88 2.08
CA GLY A 100 -24.84 0.17 0.81
C GLY A 100 -24.20 0.98 -0.34
N ALA A 101 -24.93 1.16 -1.43
CA ALA A 101 -24.47 1.92 -2.59
C ALA A 101 -24.39 3.46 -2.38
N ALA A 102 -24.83 3.97 -1.22
CA ALA A 102 -24.67 5.37 -0.85
C ALA A 102 -23.26 5.66 -0.31
N TRP A 103 -22.49 4.63 0.02
CA TRP A 103 -21.09 4.83 0.38
C TRP A 103 -20.32 5.40 -0.80
N TRP A 104 -19.78 6.60 -0.63
CA TRP A 104 -19.18 7.36 -1.74
C TRP A 104 -18.04 6.62 -2.45
N TYR A 105 -17.30 5.76 -1.72
CA TYR A 105 -16.19 4.99 -2.28
C TYR A 105 -16.68 3.87 -3.21
N ALA A 106 -17.89 3.35 -3.01
CA ALA A 106 -18.53 2.36 -3.89
C ALA A 106 -19.08 2.98 -5.19
N CYS A 107 -18.75 4.24 -5.48
CA CYS A 107 -19.26 4.94 -6.65
C CYS A 107 -18.79 4.27 -7.96
N PRO A 108 -19.72 3.83 -8.84
CA PRO A 108 -19.36 3.14 -10.09
C PRO A 108 -18.45 3.94 -11.03
N ARG A 109 -18.46 5.27 -10.92
CA ARG A 109 -17.63 6.17 -11.74
C ARG A 109 -16.15 6.03 -11.43
N ASN A 110 -15.81 5.60 -10.22
CA ASN A 110 -14.42 5.45 -9.79
C ASN A 110 -13.83 4.11 -10.26
N GLY A 111 -14.67 3.19 -10.77
CA GLY A 111 -14.22 1.88 -11.24
C GLY A 111 -13.78 0.94 -10.10
N HIS A 112 -14.24 1.20 -8.87
CA HIS A 112 -13.96 0.34 -7.73
C HIS A 112 -14.80 -0.93 -7.83
N LEU A 113 -14.15 -2.09 -7.82
CA LEU A 113 -14.75 -3.41 -8.02
C LEU A 113 -14.63 -4.31 -6.79
N ALA A 114 -13.70 -4.00 -5.90
CA ALA A 114 -13.45 -4.75 -4.68
C ALA A 114 -13.36 -3.83 -3.46
N PHE A 115 -13.98 -4.24 -2.37
CA PHE A 115 -14.00 -3.50 -1.11
C PHE A 115 -13.62 -4.44 0.02
N HIS A 116 -12.75 -3.98 0.89
CA HIS A 116 -12.17 -4.80 1.94
C HIS A 116 -12.57 -4.31 3.32
N THR A 117 -12.76 -5.25 4.25
CA THR A 117 -12.57 -4.99 5.67
C THR A 117 -11.10 -5.23 6.02
N SER A 118 -10.68 -4.81 7.20
CA SER A 118 -9.32 -5.11 7.70
C SER A 118 -9.05 -6.61 7.73
N GLU A 119 -10.03 -7.40 8.19
CA GLU A 119 -9.94 -8.85 8.28
C GLU A 119 -9.85 -9.52 6.91
N SER A 120 -10.64 -9.06 5.92
CA SER A 120 -10.62 -9.64 4.58
C SER A 120 -9.30 -9.39 3.87
N LEU A 121 -8.77 -8.17 3.99
CA LEU A 121 -7.48 -7.82 3.39
C LEU A 121 -6.32 -8.56 4.08
N ALA A 122 -6.35 -8.65 5.42
CA ALA A 122 -5.38 -9.43 6.19
C ALA A 122 -5.40 -10.91 5.81
N GLY A 123 -6.59 -11.53 5.75
CA GLY A 123 -6.73 -12.94 5.38
C GLY A 123 -6.28 -13.27 3.95
N LEU A 124 -6.39 -12.31 3.01
CA LEU A 124 -5.83 -12.46 1.68
C LEU A 124 -4.30 -12.42 1.68
N LEU A 125 -3.69 -11.48 2.41
CA LEU A 125 -2.24 -11.33 2.51
C LEU A 125 -1.58 -12.48 3.29
N GLU A 126 -2.27 -13.01 4.30
CA GLU A 126 -1.80 -14.16 5.09
C GLU A 126 -1.57 -15.41 4.24
N GLN A 127 -2.34 -15.61 3.16
CA GLN A 127 -2.14 -16.71 2.22
C GLN A 127 -0.75 -16.69 1.57
N PHE A 128 -0.10 -15.52 1.52
CA PHE A 128 1.25 -15.33 1.00
C PHE A 128 2.31 -15.14 2.10
N GLY A 129 1.92 -15.38 3.37
CA GLY A 129 2.77 -15.26 4.54
C GLY A 129 3.05 -13.81 4.96
N PHE A 130 2.19 -12.87 4.58
CA PHE A 130 2.29 -11.46 4.98
C PHE A 130 1.34 -11.16 6.14
N GLU A 131 1.86 -10.43 7.12
CA GLU A 131 1.10 -9.80 8.20
C GLU A 131 0.70 -8.39 7.76
N LEU A 132 -0.57 -8.00 7.99
CA LEU A 132 -1.10 -6.67 7.70
C LEU A 132 -1.13 -5.82 8.96
N ARG A 133 -0.72 -4.55 8.84
CA ARG A 133 -0.94 -3.50 9.83
C ARG A 133 -1.55 -2.28 9.15
N SER A 134 -2.74 -1.88 9.57
CA SER A 134 -3.37 -0.66 9.08
C SER A 134 -2.87 0.53 9.90
N VAL A 135 -2.31 1.51 9.21
CA VAL A 135 -1.86 2.79 9.79
C VAL A 135 -3.04 3.75 9.90
N SER A 136 -4.00 3.61 8.98
CA SER A 136 -5.28 4.31 8.97
C SER A 136 -6.31 3.45 8.24
N ASN A 137 -7.53 3.96 8.06
CA ASN A 137 -8.54 3.30 7.24
C ASN A 137 -8.18 3.27 5.74
N GLU A 138 -7.16 4.00 5.32
CA GLU A 138 -6.77 4.15 3.91
C GLU A 138 -5.35 3.62 3.62
N LEU A 139 -4.49 3.55 4.62
CA LEU A 139 -3.07 3.21 4.45
C LEU A 139 -2.71 1.95 5.24
N HIS A 140 -2.14 0.98 4.55
CA HIS A 140 -1.85 -0.33 5.10
C HIS A 140 -0.42 -0.73 4.77
N VAL A 141 0.23 -1.40 5.72
CA VAL A 141 1.61 -1.90 5.61
C VAL A 141 1.58 -3.40 5.81
N ALA A 142 2.18 -4.15 4.89
CA ALA A 142 2.26 -5.60 4.98
C ALA A 142 3.70 -6.10 4.81
N PHE A 143 4.08 -7.12 5.56
CA PHE A 143 5.43 -7.69 5.57
C PHE A 143 5.41 -9.16 6.02
N ARG A 144 6.41 -9.96 5.60
CA ARG A 144 6.59 -11.32 6.12
C ARG A 144 7.32 -11.29 7.47
N ARG A 145 8.43 -10.55 7.53
CA ARG A 145 9.23 -10.29 8.74
C ARG A 145 9.60 -8.83 8.74
N PRO A 146 9.37 -8.10 9.84
CA PRO A 146 9.63 -6.67 9.85
C PRO A 146 11.14 -6.38 9.77
N GLY A 147 11.61 -5.91 8.63
CA GLY A 147 12.93 -5.31 8.44
C GLY A 147 13.00 -3.90 9.02
N ALA A 148 14.10 -3.18 8.81
CA ALA A 148 14.28 -1.83 9.31
C ALA A 148 13.20 -0.87 8.79
N LEU A 149 12.91 -0.93 7.50
CA LEU A 149 11.91 -0.09 6.84
C LEU A 149 10.49 -0.35 7.39
N ALA A 150 10.09 -1.63 7.56
CA ALA A 150 8.79 -1.98 8.12
C ALA A 150 8.66 -1.47 9.56
N ARG A 151 9.70 -1.60 10.38
CA ARG A 151 9.72 -1.05 11.75
C ARG A 151 9.55 0.47 11.76
N SER A 152 10.22 1.21 10.89
CA SER A 152 10.06 2.67 10.79
C SER A 152 8.61 3.06 10.46
N PHE A 153 7.90 2.29 9.62
CA PHE A 153 6.48 2.51 9.36
C PHE A 153 5.61 2.24 10.59
N LEU A 154 5.87 1.14 11.31
CA LEU A 154 5.11 0.75 12.50
C LEU A 154 5.30 1.76 13.65
N ASP A 155 6.53 2.21 13.88
CA ASP A 155 6.85 3.21 14.92
C ASP A 155 6.17 4.55 14.62
N SER A 156 6.16 4.97 13.34
CA SER A 156 5.46 6.19 12.90
C SER A 156 3.95 6.10 13.09
N ALA A 157 3.35 4.93 12.92
CA ALA A 157 1.93 4.72 13.11
C ALA A 157 1.54 4.85 14.59
N GLN A 158 2.34 4.30 15.52
CA GLN A 158 2.09 4.40 16.96
C GLN A 158 2.11 5.86 17.46
N HIS A 159 2.98 6.70 16.89
CA HIS A 159 3.02 8.12 17.24
C HIS A 159 1.80 8.92 16.76
N LEU A 160 1.13 8.48 15.71
CA LEU A 160 -0.11 9.12 15.23
C LEU A 160 -1.32 8.78 16.11
N GLU A 161 -1.37 7.58 16.68
CA GLU A 161 -2.45 7.21 17.63
C GLU A 161 -2.36 7.95 18.95
N VAL A 162 -1.14 8.23 19.45
CA VAL A 162 -0.91 8.93 20.73
C VAL A 162 -1.19 10.43 20.62
N SER A 163 -1.13 11.02 19.42
CA SER A 163 -1.38 12.44 19.16
C SER A 163 -2.78 12.78 18.70
N GLY A 164 -3.73 11.84 18.80
CA GLY A 164 -5.16 12.10 18.55
C GLY A 164 -5.71 13.16 19.49
N PRO A 165 -6.68 14.02 19.07
CA PRO A 165 -7.19 15.09 19.90
C PRO A 165 -7.81 14.51 21.16
N GLU A 166 -7.34 14.99 22.34
CA GLU A 166 -8.04 14.79 23.60
C GLU A 166 -9.48 15.21 23.41
N ALA A 167 -10.41 14.28 23.66
CA ALA A 167 -11.84 14.58 23.66
C ALA A 167 -12.06 15.65 24.73
N GLY A 168 -12.16 16.90 24.28
CA GLY A 168 -12.51 18.03 25.13
C GLY A 168 -13.87 17.79 25.75
N SER A 169 -13.89 17.70 27.05
CA SER A 169 -15.05 17.70 27.95
C SER A 169 -15.90 18.94 27.81
#